data_2c4afa98ae3135cc7075d55a0bbe28c4
#
_entry.id   2c4afa98ae3135cc7075d55a0bbe28c4
#
_cell.length_a   1.000
_cell.length_b   1.000
_cell.length_c   1.000
_cell.angle_alpha   90.00
_cell.angle_beta   90.00
_cell.angle_gamma   90.00
#
_symmetry.space_group_name_H-M   'P 1'
#
loop_
_entity.id
_entity.type
_entity.pdbx_description
1 polymer ?
#
loop_
_entity_poly.entity_id
_entity_poly.type
_entity_poly.pdbx_seq_one_letter_code
_entity_poly.pdbx_strand_id
1 'polypeptide(L)'
;MHESALVYRLAEDETRHAAWPLRLGADGTDAVVESHRIACSHFDAFRFFTPAAMPLNTLSPAAGDRPEFEQPACLHAGMDLYKHAFRLSPMICSDLVADAFDLAWEIRVLDMRAAPYDLRDLGFDPVPVETAAGKAEYVEAQRGFAERGAPLRARLIAECERLLEACAHGGWGERP
;
A
#
# COMPACT_ATOMS: atom_id res chain seq x y z
N MET A 1 6.18 2.31 -8.64
CA MET A 1 6.77 3.68 -8.72
C MET A 1 6.97 4.31 -7.35
N HIS A 2 6.03 4.19 -6.41
CA HIS A 2 6.25 4.81 -5.11
C HIS A 2 7.39 4.13 -4.32
N GLU A 3 7.59 2.81 -4.43
CA GLU A 3 8.72 2.10 -3.80
C GLU A 3 10.08 2.66 -4.27
N SER A 4 10.22 3.01 -5.56
CA SER A 4 11.45 3.65 -6.07
C SER A 4 11.69 5.04 -5.47
N ALA A 5 10.62 5.79 -5.15
CA ALA A 5 10.73 7.09 -4.50
C ALA A 5 11.24 7.02 -3.04
N LEU A 6 11.18 5.83 -2.41
CA LEU A 6 11.71 5.60 -1.06
C LEU A 6 13.24 5.48 -1.03
N VAL A 7 13.86 5.23 -2.17
CA VAL A 7 15.31 5.07 -2.33
C VAL A 7 15.93 6.11 -3.27
N TYR A 8 15.13 7.04 -3.77
CA TYR A 8 15.56 8.06 -4.72
C TYR A 8 16.67 8.94 -4.12
N ARG A 9 17.81 9.00 -4.82
CA ARG A 9 19.01 9.74 -4.42
C ARG A 9 19.56 9.35 -3.05
N LEU A 10 19.38 8.11 -2.61
CA LEU A 10 20.05 7.55 -1.45
C LEU A 10 21.33 6.81 -1.88
N ALA A 11 22.35 6.86 -1.03
CA ALA A 11 23.48 5.97 -1.14
C ALA A 11 23.04 4.51 -0.86
N GLU A 12 23.76 3.52 -1.41
CA GLU A 12 23.36 2.11 -1.28
C GLU A 12 23.24 1.64 0.17
N ASP A 13 24.10 2.14 1.05
CA ASP A 13 24.13 1.86 2.49
C ASP A 13 23.03 2.60 3.28
N GLU A 14 22.42 3.63 2.71
CA GLU A 14 21.32 4.37 3.31
C GLU A 14 19.95 3.77 2.96
N THR A 15 19.91 2.82 2.03
CA THR A 15 18.64 2.20 1.62
C THR A 15 18.08 1.35 2.75
N ARG A 16 16.74 1.41 2.95
CA ARG A 16 16.04 0.70 4.03
C ARG A 16 16.27 -0.82 4.01
N HIS A 17 16.55 -1.38 2.83
CA HIS A 17 16.78 -2.80 2.61
C HIS A 17 18.14 -3.03 1.95
N ALA A 18 19.21 -2.48 2.53
CA ALA A 18 20.58 -2.54 2.01
C ALA A 18 21.11 -3.96 1.78
N ALA A 19 20.46 -4.99 2.37
CA ALA A 19 20.79 -6.38 2.10
C ALA A 19 20.39 -6.85 0.68
N TRP A 20 19.53 -6.10 -0.03
CA TRP A 20 19.06 -6.44 -1.37
C TRP A 20 19.53 -5.38 -2.37
N PRO A 21 20.25 -5.77 -3.44
CA PRO A 21 20.74 -4.82 -4.42
C PRO A 21 19.58 -4.18 -5.19
N LEU A 22 19.77 -2.93 -5.61
CA LEU A 22 18.84 -2.29 -6.54
C LEU A 22 18.98 -2.95 -7.93
N ARG A 23 17.86 -3.38 -8.51
CA ARG A 23 17.81 -4.10 -9.78
C ARG A 23 18.43 -3.33 -10.96
N LEU A 24 18.30 -2.03 -10.94
CA LEU A 24 18.83 -1.11 -11.97
C LEU A 24 20.04 -0.29 -11.46
N GLY A 25 20.54 -0.60 -10.27
CA GLY A 25 21.50 0.25 -9.58
C GLY A 25 20.89 1.60 -9.14
N ALA A 26 21.68 2.43 -8.49
CA ALA A 26 21.22 3.73 -8.00
C ALA A 26 20.80 4.65 -9.15
N ASP A 27 21.68 4.88 -10.12
CA ASP A 27 21.43 5.78 -11.26
C ASP A 27 20.22 5.34 -12.10
N GLY A 28 20.08 4.02 -12.36
CA GLY A 28 18.94 3.50 -13.10
C GLY A 28 17.63 3.65 -12.36
N THR A 29 17.65 3.48 -11.04
CA THR A 29 16.46 3.69 -10.19
C THR A 29 16.06 5.16 -10.16
N ASP A 30 17.02 6.07 -10.06
CA ASP A 30 16.80 7.52 -10.11
C ASP A 30 16.20 7.95 -11.44
N ALA A 31 16.74 7.44 -12.55
CA ALA A 31 16.22 7.71 -13.90
C ALA A 31 14.75 7.24 -14.04
N VAL A 32 14.38 6.10 -13.44
CA VAL A 32 12.99 5.63 -13.42
C VAL A 32 12.09 6.61 -12.67
N VAL A 33 12.51 7.10 -11.50
CA VAL A 33 11.74 8.07 -10.71
C VAL A 33 11.54 9.38 -11.49
N GLU A 34 12.59 9.89 -12.13
CA GLU A 34 12.57 11.15 -12.88
C GLU A 34 11.76 11.07 -14.19
N SER A 35 11.72 9.88 -14.82
CA SER A 35 11.00 9.68 -16.09
C SER A 35 9.50 9.47 -15.94
N HIS A 36 9.00 9.31 -14.72
CA HIS A 36 7.60 8.99 -14.47
C HIS A 36 6.89 10.05 -13.62
N ARG A 37 5.62 10.27 -13.93
CA ARG A 37 4.75 11.03 -13.05
C ARG A 37 4.39 10.20 -11.82
N ILE A 38 4.72 10.69 -10.62
CA ILE A 38 4.32 10.09 -9.36
C ILE A 38 3.09 10.82 -8.84
N ALA A 39 2.06 10.06 -8.45
CA ALA A 39 0.81 10.56 -7.90
C ALA A 39 0.37 9.65 -6.73
N CYS A 40 1.27 9.51 -5.74
CA CYS A 40 0.96 8.75 -4.52
C CYS A 40 -0.04 9.53 -3.67
N SER A 41 -1.21 8.93 -3.44
CA SER A 41 -2.30 9.51 -2.66
C SER A 41 -2.40 8.95 -1.23
N HIS A 42 -1.60 7.93 -0.92
CA HIS A 42 -1.64 7.25 0.38
C HIS A 42 -0.61 7.86 1.33
N PHE A 43 -1.06 8.53 2.39
CA PHE A 43 -0.17 9.24 3.33
C PHE A 43 0.87 8.31 3.96
N ASP A 44 0.46 7.13 4.45
CA ASP A 44 1.38 6.21 5.14
C ASP A 44 2.47 5.62 4.21
N ALA A 45 2.30 5.73 2.89
CA ALA A 45 3.35 5.43 1.92
C ALA A 45 4.16 6.70 1.57
N PHE A 46 3.49 7.81 1.26
CA PHE A 46 4.11 9.07 0.85
C PHE A 46 5.07 9.63 1.92
N ARG A 47 4.74 9.53 3.19
CA ARG A 47 5.58 10.02 4.30
C ARG A 47 6.97 9.39 4.37
N PHE A 48 7.20 8.30 3.65
CA PHE A 48 8.49 7.62 3.57
C PHE A 48 9.31 7.99 2.33
N PHE A 49 8.78 8.82 1.45
CA PHE A 49 9.56 9.35 0.32
C PHE A 49 10.79 10.07 0.84
N THR A 50 11.89 9.97 0.10
CA THR A 50 13.07 10.78 0.42
C THR A 50 12.74 12.27 0.30
N PRO A 51 13.44 13.15 1.01
CA PRO A 51 13.25 14.60 0.86
C PRO A 51 13.39 15.07 -0.59
N ALA A 52 14.24 14.40 -1.38
CA ALA A 52 14.43 14.71 -2.80
C ALA A 52 13.26 14.20 -3.67
N ALA A 53 12.59 13.11 -3.28
CA ALA A 53 11.45 12.54 -4.01
C ALA A 53 10.12 13.23 -3.69
N MET A 54 9.94 13.78 -2.49
CA MET A 54 8.69 14.42 -2.08
C MET A 54 8.16 15.45 -3.08
N PRO A 55 8.99 16.37 -3.62
CA PRO A 55 8.52 17.35 -4.59
C PRO A 55 8.13 16.78 -5.96
N LEU A 56 8.54 15.53 -6.27
CA LEU A 56 8.20 14.84 -7.50
C LEU A 56 6.79 14.22 -7.46
N ASN A 57 6.22 14.08 -6.27
CA ASN A 57 4.83 13.64 -6.14
C ASN A 57 3.89 14.79 -6.48
N THR A 58 2.93 14.53 -7.38
CA THR A 58 1.96 15.56 -7.81
C THR A 58 0.86 15.84 -6.78
N LEU A 59 0.80 15.04 -5.72
CA LEU A 59 -0.13 15.16 -4.60
C LEU A 59 0.66 15.36 -3.30
N SER A 60 0.04 15.98 -2.31
CA SER A 60 0.65 16.21 -1.00
C SER A 60 -0.27 15.72 0.12
N PRO A 61 -0.54 14.39 0.21
CA PRO A 61 -1.44 13.87 1.22
C PRO A 61 -0.85 14.07 2.61
N ALA A 62 -1.69 14.49 3.56
CA ALA A 62 -1.37 14.61 4.97
C ALA A 62 -2.14 13.55 5.81
N ALA A 63 -1.79 13.42 7.08
CA ALA A 63 -2.43 12.44 7.96
C ALA A 63 -3.94 12.64 8.13
N GLY A 64 -4.40 13.91 8.07
CA GLY A 64 -5.82 14.28 8.20
C GLY A 64 -6.62 14.12 6.92
N ASP A 65 -5.96 14.05 5.76
CA ASP A 65 -6.60 14.13 4.45
C ASP A 65 -6.91 12.75 3.84
N ARG A 66 -6.73 11.66 4.60
CA ARG A 66 -6.95 10.28 4.10
C ARG A 66 -8.30 10.08 3.43
N PRO A 67 -9.43 10.57 3.98
CA PRO A 67 -10.73 10.37 3.34
C PRO A 67 -10.84 11.01 1.94
N GLU A 68 -10.06 12.06 1.70
CA GLU A 68 -10.08 12.83 0.44
C GLU A 68 -9.12 12.27 -0.59
N PHE A 69 -7.99 11.71 -0.14
CA PHE A 69 -6.89 11.26 -1.01
C PHE A 69 -6.85 9.76 -1.25
N GLU A 70 -7.28 8.93 -0.29
CA GLU A 70 -7.21 7.48 -0.46
C GLU A 70 -8.10 7.00 -1.59
N GLN A 71 -7.56 6.09 -2.42
CA GLN A 71 -8.24 5.54 -3.58
C GLN A 71 -8.34 4.02 -3.45
N PRO A 72 -9.50 3.42 -3.75
CA PRO A 72 -9.69 1.96 -3.68
C PRO A 72 -8.71 1.16 -4.53
N ALA A 73 -8.23 1.72 -5.63
CA ALA A 73 -7.23 1.11 -6.51
C ALA A 73 -5.79 1.24 -5.99
N CYS A 74 -5.55 1.98 -4.91
CA CYS A 74 -4.24 2.04 -4.28
C CYS A 74 -3.91 0.72 -3.59
N LEU A 75 -2.74 0.13 -3.87
CA LEU A 75 -2.30 -1.12 -3.23
C LEU A 75 -2.26 -0.97 -1.70
N HIS A 76 -1.76 0.14 -1.20
CA HIS A 76 -1.69 0.39 0.25
C HIS A 76 -3.07 0.49 0.89
N ALA A 77 -4.04 1.15 0.25
CA ALA A 77 -5.43 1.19 0.71
C ALA A 77 -6.09 -0.20 0.67
N GLY A 78 -5.67 -1.06 -0.28
CA GLY A 78 -6.06 -2.47 -0.32
C GLY A 78 -5.50 -3.28 0.86
N MET A 79 -4.20 -3.12 1.16
CA MET A 79 -3.56 -3.76 2.32
C MET A 79 -4.11 -3.24 3.65
N ASP A 80 -4.52 -1.99 3.72
CA ASP A 80 -5.10 -1.40 4.93
C ASP A 80 -6.43 -2.05 5.34
N LEU A 81 -7.14 -2.73 4.45
CA LEU A 81 -8.32 -3.52 4.82
C LEU A 81 -7.98 -4.57 5.88
N TYR A 82 -6.85 -5.28 5.73
CA TYR A 82 -6.38 -6.19 6.76
C TYR A 82 -6.03 -5.46 8.07
N LYS A 83 -5.33 -4.34 8.00
CA LYS A 83 -5.00 -3.53 9.18
C LYS A 83 -6.24 -3.15 9.98
N HIS A 84 -7.30 -2.73 9.30
CA HIS A 84 -8.56 -2.35 9.93
C HIS A 84 -9.32 -3.56 10.47
N ALA A 85 -9.44 -4.64 9.69
CA ALA A 85 -10.08 -5.88 10.12
C ALA A 85 -9.40 -6.46 11.37
N PHE A 86 -8.06 -6.53 11.37
CA PHE A 86 -7.29 -7.03 12.51
C PHE A 86 -7.52 -6.19 13.79
N ARG A 87 -7.60 -4.86 13.66
CA ARG A 87 -7.87 -3.97 14.80
C ARG A 87 -9.26 -4.14 15.41
N LEU A 88 -10.22 -4.60 14.64
CA LEU A 88 -11.57 -4.89 15.09
C LEU A 88 -11.74 -6.30 15.66
N SER A 89 -10.72 -7.16 15.54
CA SER A 89 -10.72 -8.48 16.16
C SER A 89 -10.67 -8.37 17.70
N PRO A 90 -11.40 -9.20 18.44
CA PRO A 90 -12.28 -10.29 18.04
C PRO A 90 -13.76 -9.89 17.82
N MET A 91 -14.08 -8.60 17.69
CA MET A 91 -15.45 -8.10 17.61
C MET A 91 -16.13 -8.35 16.25
N ILE A 92 -15.37 -8.76 15.23
CA ILE A 92 -15.85 -9.12 13.89
C ILE A 92 -15.52 -10.59 13.58
N CYS A 93 -16.17 -11.13 12.54
CA CYS A 93 -15.92 -12.50 12.10
C CYS A 93 -14.46 -12.70 11.65
N SER A 94 -13.83 -13.78 12.12
CA SER A 94 -12.45 -14.15 11.77
C SER A 94 -12.26 -14.41 10.27
N ASP A 95 -13.30 -14.87 9.57
CA ASP A 95 -13.25 -15.09 8.14
C ASP A 95 -13.02 -13.78 7.36
N LEU A 96 -13.63 -12.67 7.82
CA LEU A 96 -13.37 -11.37 7.21
C LEU A 96 -11.93 -10.90 7.44
N VAL A 97 -11.36 -11.22 8.60
CA VAL A 97 -9.94 -10.92 8.90
C VAL A 97 -9.02 -11.75 8.00
N ALA A 98 -9.33 -13.04 7.82
CA ALA A 98 -8.57 -13.94 6.96
C ALA A 98 -8.66 -13.53 5.48
N ASP A 99 -9.87 -13.28 4.97
CA ASP A 99 -10.07 -12.81 3.58
C ASP A 99 -9.28 -11.52 3.30
N ALA A 100 -9.29 -10.59 4.26
CA ALA A 100 -8.55 -9.34 4.14
C ALA A 100 -7.02 -9.55 4.20
N PHE A 101 -6.56 -10.53 5.01
CA PHE A 101 -5.15 -10.92 5.06
C PHE A 101 -4.68 -11.52 3.74
N ASP A 102 -5.44 -12.46 3.18
CA ASP A 102 -5.08 -13.11 1.91
C ASP A 102 -4.96 -12.08 0.78
N LEU A 103 -5.92 -11.16 0.69
CA LEU A 103 -5.83 -10.05 -0.27
C LEU A 103 -4.59 -9.18 -0.02
N ALA A 104 -4.32 -8.81 1.23
CA ALA A 104 -3.18 -7.96 1.57
C ALA A 104 -1.84 -8.66 1.27
N TRP A 105 -1.76 -9.97 1.48
CA TRP A 105 -0.60 -10.79 1.15
C TRP A 105 -0.31 -10.79 -0.35
N GLU A 106 -1.31 -11.05 -1.18
CA GLU A 106 -1.15 -11.05 -2.64
C GLU A 106 -0.76 -9.65 -3.17
N ILE A 107 -1.38 -8.59 -2.62
CA ILE A 107 -1.00 -7.21 -2.94
C ILE A 107 0.46 -6.97 -2.57
N ARG A 108 0.90 -7.41 -1.38
CA ARG A 108 2.29 -7.24 -0.95
C ARG A 108 3.27 -7.99 -1.84
N VAL A 109 2.92 -9.16 -2.34
CA VAL A 109 3.75 -9.90 -3.32
C VAL A 109 3.94 -9.08 -4.61
N LEU A 110 2.86 -8.50 -5.15
CA LEU A 110 2.98 -7.62 -6.33
C LEU A 110 3.84 -6.38 -6.03
N ASP A 111 3.63 -5.75 -4.89
CA ASP A 111 4.36 -4.56 -4.46
C ASP A 111 5.87 -4.84 -4.36
N MET A 112 6.25 -5.99 -3.78
CA MET A 112 7.64 -6.43 -3.72
C MET A 112 8.23 -6.74 -5.10
N ARG A 113 7.47 -7.41 -6.00
CA ARG A 113 7.90 -7.68 -7.38
C ARG A 113 8.09 -6.39 -8.19
N ALA A 114 7.32 -5.34 -7.89
CA ALA A 114 7.41 -4.04 -8.54
C ALA A 114 8.38 -3.07 -7.83
N ALA A 115 8.99 -3.49 -6.72
CA ALA A 115 9.96 -2.71 -5.98
C ALA A 115 11.30 -2.59 -6.75
N PRO A 116 12.13 -1.58 -6.43
CA PRO A 116 13.41 -1.40 -7.10
C PRO A 116 14.45 -2.48 -6.78
N TYR A 117 14.21 -3.30 -5.76
CA TYR A 117 15.14 -4.33 -5.29
C TYR A 117 15.14 -5.58 -6.17
N ASP A 118 16.29 -6.24 -6.28
CA ASP A 118 16.39 -7.57 -6.89
C ASP A 118 16.04 -8.64 -5.84
N LEU A 119 14.89 -9.25 -6.00
CA LEU A 119 14.35 -10.24 -5.07
C LEU A 119 14.27 -11.65 -5.68
N ARG A 120 14.98 -11.89 -6.81
CA ARG A 120 14.94 -13.19 -7.52
C ARG A 120 15.45 -14.34 -6.66
N ASP A 121 16.44 -14.08 -5.80
CA ASP A 121 16.95 -15.09 -4.86
C ASP A 121 15.92 -15.53 -3.82
N LEU A 122 14.84 -14.73 -3.63
CA LEU A 122 13.68 -15.08 -2.82
C LEU A 122 12.53 -15.71 -3.63
N GLY A 123 12.74 -15.97 -4.93
CA GLY A 123 11.71 -16.51 -5.82
C GLY A 123 10.73 -15.48 -6.37
N PHE A 124 11.02 -14.19 -6.27
CA PHE A 124 10.16 -13.11 -6.77
C PHE A 124 10.72 -12.54 -8.08
N ASP A 125 10.19 -12.99 -9.21
CA ASP A 125 10.47 -12.39 -10.50
C ASP A 125 9.94 -10.96 -10.55
N PRO A 126 10.74 -9.97 -11.02
CA PRO A 126 10.35 -8.58 -11.02
C PRO A 126 9.21 -8.28 -11.99
N VAL A 127 8.35 -7.33 -11.60
CA VAL A 127 7.45 -6.63 -12.52
C VAL A 127 8.12 -5.30 -12.89
N PRO A 128 8.72 -5.20 -14.09
CA PRO A 128 9.54 -4.05 -14.48
C PRO A 128 8.65 -2.86 -14.86
N VAL A 129 8.15 -2.13 -13.85
CA VAL A 129 7.22 -1.00 -14.03
C VAL A 129 7.79 0.17 -14.84
N GLU A 130 9.08 0.19 -15.09
CA GLU A 130 9.75 1.12 -16.00
C GLU A 130 9.53 0.79 -17.48
N THR A 131 9.06 -0.42 -17.78
CA THR A 131 8.71 -0.84 -19.15
C THR A 131 7.21 -0.73 -19.40
N ALA A 132 6.81 -0.59 -20.67
CA ALA A 132 5.40 -0.54 -21.04
C ALA A 132 4.67 -1.85 -20.67
N ALA A 133 5.30 -3.00 -20.87
CA ALA A 133 4.72 -4.31 -20.55
C ALA A 133 4.57 -4.51 -19.03
N GLY A 134 5.60 -4.25 -18.24
CA GLY A 134 5.54 -4.38 -16.79
C GLY A 134 4.56 -3.37 -16.17
N LYS A 135 4.46 -2.17 -16.74
CA LYS A 135 3.44 -1.20 -16.32
C LYS A 135 2.03 -1.67 -16.61
N ALA A 136 1.80 -2.31 -17.76
CA ALA A 136 0.48 -2.89 -18.10
C ALA A 136 0.12 -4.05 -17.15
N GLU A 137 1.07 -4.96 -16.89
CA GLU A 137 0.90 -6.06 -15.91
C GLU A 137 0.53 -5.50 -14.51
N TYR A 138 1.28 -4.50 -14.04
CA TYR A 138 1.03 -3.88 -12.74
C TYR A 138 -0.36 -3.25 -12.65
N VAL A 139 -0.77 -2.50 -13.68
CA VAL A 139 -2.08 -1.83 -13.70
C VAL A 139 -3.22 -2.84 -13.75
N GLU A 140 -3.08 -3.93 -14.51
CA GLU A 140 -4.09 -4.99 -14.58
C GLU A 140 -4.26 -5.69 -13.23
N ALA A 141 -3.14 -6.08 -12.61
CA ALA A 141 -3.18 -6.67 -11.27
C ALA A 141 -3.78 -5.71 -10.23
N GLN A 142 -3.45 -4.42 -10.31
CA GLN A 142 -4.01 -3.38 -9.43
C GLN A 142 -5.53 -3.27 -9.56
N ARG A 143 -6.08 -3.37 -10.78
CA ARG A 143 -7.53 -3.37 -11.02
C ARG A 143 -8.18 -4.61 -10.39
N GLY A 144 -7.62 -5.79 -10.62
CA GLY A 144 -8.12 -7.05 -10.03
C GLY A 144 -8.15 -6.99 -8.50
N PHE A 145 -7.12 -6.41 -7.86
CA PHE A 145 -7.13 -6.21 -6.41
C PHE A 145 -8.19 -5.20 -5.95
N ALA A 146 -8.41 -4.13 -6.70
CA ALA A 146 -9.46 -3.17 -6.37
C ALA A 146 -10.85 -3.79 -6.44
N GLU A 147 -11.12 -4.61 -7.46
CA GLU A 147 -12.37 -5.35 -7.62
C GLU A 147 -12.60 -6.36 -6.48
N ARG A 148 -11.57 -7.12 -6.11
CA ARG A 148 -11.62 -8.07 -5.00
C ARG A 148 -11.71 -7.37 -3.64
N GLY A 149 -11.10 -6.22 -3.49
CA GLY A 149 -11.13 -5.43 -2.25
C GLY A 149 -12.47 -4.73 -2.00
N ALA A 150 -13.24 -4.43 -3.05
CA ALA A 150 -14.52 -3.71 -2.92
C ALA A 150 -15.54 -4.43 -2.01
N PRO A 151 -15.83 -5.74 -2.17
CA PRO A 151 -16.73 -6.44 -1.28
C PRO A 151 -16.19 -6.58 0.15
N LEU A 152 -14.89 -6.72 0.35
CA LEU A 152 -14.29 -6.77 1.68
C LEU A 152 -14.44 -5.42 2.40
N ARG A 153 -14.22 -4.33 1.68
CA ARG A 153 -14.43 -2.96 2.21
C ARG A 153 -15.88 -2.76 2.61
N ALA A 154 -16.84 -3.17 1.78
CA ALA A 154 -18.26 -3.05 2.10
C ALA A 154 -18.64 -3.85 3.36
N ARG A 155 -18.16 -5.10 3.49
CA ARG A 155 -18.36 -5.92 4.70
C ARG A 155 -17.74 -5.26 5.94
N LEU A 156 -16.54 -4.71 5.80
CA LEU A 156 -15.83 -4.06 6.91
C LEU A 156 -16.55 -2.78 7.39
N ILE A 157 -17.08 -2.00 6.45
CA ILE A 157 -17.91 -0.82 6.76
C ILE A 157 -19.16 -1.25 7.54
N ALA A 158 -19.88 -2.28 7.06
CA ALA A 158 -21.08 -2.79 7.74
C ALA A 158 -20.76 -3.27 9.17
N GLU A 159 -19.61 -3.93 9.38
CA GLU A 159 -19.18 -4.32 10.73
C GLU A 159 -18.86 -3.12 11.61
N CYS A 160 -18.23 -2.08 11.06
CA CYS A 160 -17.98 -0.84 11.80
C CYS A 160 -19.30 -0.17 12.23
N GLU A 161 -20.27 -0.07 11.32
CA GLU A 161 -21.60 0.50 11.60
C GLU A 161 -22.32 -0.30 12.69
N ARG A 162 -22.36 -1.63 12.57
CA ARG A 162 -22.92 -2.51 13.61
C ARG A 162 -22.29 -2.30 14.99
N LEU A 163 -20.97 -2.16 15.04
CA LEU A 163 -20.24 -1.94 16.29
C LEU A 163 -20.56 -0.56 16.89
N LEU A 164 -20.64 0.47 16.05
CA LEU A 164 -20.99 1.83 16.49
C LEU A 164 -22.42 1.87 17.05
N GLU A 165 -23.37 1.21 16.39
CA GLU A 165 -24.76 1.08 16.87
C GLU A 165 -24.83 0.36 18.23
N ALA A 166 -24.09 -0.76 18.37
CA ALA A 166 -24.01 -1.51 19.61
C ALA A 166 -23.43 -0.66 20.77
N CYS A 167 -22.40 0.16 20.47
CA CYS A 167 -21.83 1.10 21.45
C CYS A 167 -22.81 2.20 21.84
N ALA A 168 -23.63 2.68 20.91
CA ALA A 168 -24.60 3.73 21.16
C ALA A 168 -25.79 3.25 22.04
N HIS A 169 -26.19 1.98 21.87
CA HIS A 169 -27.30 1.39 22.62
C HIS A 169 -26.88 0.69 23.93
N GLY A 170 -25.65 0.16 23.95
CA GLY A 170 -25.06 -0.41 25.14
C GLY A 170 -24.39 0.68 25.96
N GLY A 171 -25.19 1.45 26.69
CA GLY A 171 -24.68 2.49 27.57
C GLY A 171 -23.53 1.92 28.41
N TRP A 172 -22.32 2.36 28.14
CA TRP A 172 -21.20 2.25 29.06
C TRP A 172 -21.53 3.20 30.20
N GLY A 173 -22.44 2.70 31.07
CA GLY A 173 -22.81 3.40 32.29
C GLY A 173 -21.57 3.83 33.01
N GLU A 174 -21.53 5.09 33.35
CA GLU A 174 -20.62 5.64 34.34
C GLU A 174 -20.46 4.64 35.46
N ARG A 175 -19.30 4.05 35.55
CA ARG A 175 -18.94 3.29 36.75
C ARG A 175 -18.68 4.31 37.83
N PRO A 176 -19.33 4.16 38.99
CA PRO A 176 -19.13 5.04 40.11
C PRO A 176 -17.69 5.06 40.62
#